data_cba91a034da6c9e35fda8022c7a889fb
#
_entry.id   cba91a034da6c9e35fda8022c7a889fb
#
_cell.length_a   1.000
_cell.length_b   1.000
_cell.length_c   1.000
_cell.angle_alpha   90.00
_cell.angle_beta   90.00
_cell.angle_gamma   90.00
#
_symmetry.space_group_name_H-M   'P 1'
#
loop_
_entity.id
_entity.type
_entity.pdbx_description
1 polymer ?
#
loop_
_entity_poly.entity_id
_entity_poly.type
_entity_poly.pdbx_seq_one_letter_code
_entity_poly.pdbx_strand_id
1 'polypeptide(L)'
;MAPVLGIHTAEERLSLALATRDRILASLDEAGDTGRARHAERLAAGIQQLWQDAGLPRSAAVPVAVVVGPGSFTGVRTALAWAKGYALARQVPLVTLGTLEALAFQAGVSGRVAVWQDARRGEVFTAIYRVEGSVLEPVESPRCQDAPSWLTHLEALEREAPLHRVGPDSRLQADSVARLGALRLAAGLQDDPVSARPSYLREASATPNWRPLATPLEGHA
;
A
#
# COMPACT_ATOMS: atom_id res chain seq x y z
N MET A 1 -22.23 1.49 -8.12
CA MET A 1 -20.88 2.01 -8.28
C MET A 1 -19.99 0.90 -8.80
N ALA A 2 -19.10 1.16 -9.77
CA ALA A 2 -18.19 0.14 -10.30
C ALA A 2 -17.25 -0.36 -9.18
N PRO A 3 -16.86 -1.65 -9.17
CA PRO A 3 -15.89 -2.16 -8.22
C PRO A 3 -14.50 -1.59 -8.51
N VAL A 4 -13.66 -1.58 -7.48
CA VAL A 4 -12.24 -1.20 -7.55
C VAL A 4 -11.40 -2.40 -7.15
N LEU A 5 -10.30 -2.65 -7.86
CA LEU A 5 -9.29 -3.63 -7.49
C LEU A 5 -8.35 -3.01 -6.46
N GLY A 6 -8.35 -3.52 -5.24
CA GLY A 6 -7.37 -3.20 -4.21
C GLY A 6 -6.18 -4.15 -4.26
N ILE A 7 -4.97 -3.61 -4.22
CA ILE A 7 -3.72 -4.37 -4.23
C ILE A 7 -2.85 -3.97 -3.04
N HIS A 8 -2.51 -4.94 -2.19
CA HIS A 8 -1.58 -4.77 -1.09
C HIS A 8 -0.52 -5.87 -1.08
N THR A 9 0.74 -5.48 -1.21
CA THR A 9 1.93 -6.35 -1.19
C THR A 9 3.08 -5.72 -0.40
N ALA A 10 2.77 -4.69 0.39
CA ALA A 10 3.78 -3.97 1.19
C ALA A 10 4.26 -4.77 2.41
N GLU A 11 3.61 -5.88 2.74
CA GLU A 11 3.98 -6.87 3.75
C GLU A 11 4.45 -8.18 3.09
N GLU A 12 4.66 -9.23 3.90
CA GLU A 12 5.07 -10.55 3.40
C GLU A 12 3.90 -11.35 2.78
N ARG A 13 2.73 -10.77 2.73
CA ARG A 13 1.49 -11.36 2.19
C ARG A 13 1.09 -10.70 0.88
N LEU A 14 0.38 -11.46 0.04
CA LEU A 14 -0.36 -10.96 -1.09
C LEU A 14 -1.82 -10.82 -0.66
N SER A 15 -2.31 -9.59 -0.57
CA SER A 15 -3.72 -9.30 -0.32
C SER A 15 -4.33 -8.57 -1.50
N LEU A 16 -5.43 -9.10 -2.03
CA LEU A 16 -6.15 -8.58 -3.19
C LEU A 16 -7.65 -8.53 -2.88
N ALA A 17 -8.35 -7.54 -3.36
CA ALA A 17 -9.81 -7.49 -3.25
C ALA A 17 -10.46 -6.76 -4.42
N LEU A 18 -11.65 -7.19 -4.79
CA LEU A 18 -12.59 -6.43 -5.60
C LEU A 18 -13.71 -5.95 -4.69
N ALA A 19 -13.83 -4.65 -4.54
CA ALA A 19 -14.87 -4.07 -3.69
C ALA A 19 -15.46 -2.80 -4.31
N THR A 20 -16.73 -2.57 -4.02
CA THR A 20 -17.33 -1.24 -4.11
C THR A 20 -17.12 -0.51 -2.78
N ARG A 21 -17.58 0.72 -2.65
CA ARG A 21 -17.59 1.46 -1.39
C ARG A 21 -18.21 0.64 -0.24
N ASP A 22 -19.31 -0.09 -0.51
CA ASP A 22 -20.16 -0.67 0.52
C ASP A 22 -20.10 -2.21 0.58
N ARG A 23 -19.53 -2.87 -0.45
CA ARG A 23 -19.55 -4.33 -0.56
C ARG A 23 -18.24 -4.88 -1.12
N ILE A 24 -17.74 -5.94 -0.51
CA ILE A 24 -16.65 -6.78 -1.03
C ILE A 24 -17.30 -7.81 -2.00
N LEU A 25 -16.78 -7.91 -3.22
CA LEU A 25 -17.24 -8.85 -4.24
C LEU A 25 -16.43 -10.13 -4.22
N ALA A 26 -15.12 -9.99 -4.08
CA ALA A 26 -14.18 -11.10 -3.91
C ALA A 26 -12.93 -10.59 -3.18
N SER A 27 -12.26 -11.46 -2.44
CA SER A 27 -10.99 -11.16 -1.77
C SER A 27 -10.09 -12.38 -1.75
N LEU A 28 -8.79 -12.15 -1.77
CA LEU A 28 -7.74 -13.16 -1.66
C LEU A 28 -6.69 -12.63 -0.70
N ASP A 29 -6.37 -13.41 0.31
CA ASP A 29 -5.32 -13.09 1.28
C ASP A 29 -4.42 -14.31 1.48
N GLU A 30 -3.26 -14.30 0.85
CA GLU A 30 -2.33 -15.41 0.86
C GLU A 30 -1.09 -15.09 1.66
N ALA A 31 -0.74 -15.97 2.62
CA ALA A 31 0.55 -15.92 3.27
C ALA A 31 1.66 -16.12 2.24
N GLY A 32 2.63 -15.22 2.22
CA GLY A 32 3.83 -15.39 1.39
C GLY A 32 4.59 -16.63 1.86
N ASP A 33 4.78 -17.61 0.99
CA ASP A 33 5.85 -18.56 1.14
C ASP A 33 7.17 -17.81 0.89
N THR A 34 8.20 -18.04 1.68
CA THR A 34 9.40 -17.21 1.89
C THR A 34 10.25 -16.86 0.65
N GLY A 35 9.75 -17.02 -0.55
CA GLY A 35 10.43 -16.73 -1.83
C GLY A 35 9.95 -15.43 -2.49
N ARG A 36 10.76 -14.37 -2.42
CA ARG A 36 10.50 -13.04 -3.02
C ARG A 36 10.17 -13.05 -4.53
N ALA A 37 10.55 -14.08 -5.26
CA ALA A 37 10.29 -14.23 -6.71
C ALA A 37 8.81 -14.55 -7.04
N ARG A 38 8.04 -15.08 -6.10
CA ARG A 38 6.67 -15.56 -6.35
C ARG A 38 5.59 -14.47 -6.30
N HIS A 39 5.84 -13.29 -5.71
CA HIS A 39 4.83 -12.25 -5.63
C HIS A 39 4.35 -11.77 -7.01
N ALA A 40 5.23 -11.62 -7.98
CA ALA A 40 4.85 -11.16 -9.33
C ALA A 40 4.01 -12.19 -10.08
N GLU A 41 4.38 -13.48 -10.00
CA GLU A 41 3.66 -14.60 -10.64
C GLU A 41 2.29 -14.78 -9.99
N ARG A 42 2.23 -14.73 -8.66
CA ARG A 42 1.00 -14.91 -7.88
C ARG A 42 0.05 -13.72 -8.03
N LEU A 43 0.56 -12.49 -8.18
CA LEU A 43 -0.26 -11.30 -8.37
C LEU A 43 -1.18 -11.44 -9.59
N ALA A 44 -0.63 -11.82 -10.74
CA ALA A 44 -1.42 -11.99 -11.96
C ALA A 44 -2.45 -13.14 -11.84
N ALA A 45 -2.03 -14.28 -11.26
CA ALA A 45 -2.92 -15.42 -11.03
C ALA A 45 -4.03 -15.09 -10.03
N GLY A 46 -3.69 -14.41 -8.91
CA GLY A 46 -4.66 -13.99 -7.91
C GLY A 46 -5.69 -13.01 -8.44
N ILE A 47 -5.28 -12.08 -9.30
CA ILE A 47 -6.20 -11.16 -9.96
C ILE A 47 -7.15 -11.93 -10.90
N GLN A 48 -6.66 -12.90 -11.66
CA GLN A 48 -7.53 -13.73 -12.48
C GLN A 48 -8.56 -14.50 -11.66
N GLN A 49 -8.14 -15.04 -10.51
CA GLN A 49 -9.03 -15.73 -9.58
C GLN A 49 -10.12 -14.78 -9.06
N LEU A 50 -9.74 -13.56 -8.64
CA LEU A 50 -10.71 -12.55 -8.19
C LEU A 50 -11.77 -12.21 -9.24
N TRP A 51 -11.39 -12.12 -10.54
CA TRP A 51 -12.35 -11.89 -11.61
C TRP A 51 -13.35 -13.03 -11.73
N GLN A 52 -12.89 -14.28 -11.62
CA GLN A 52 -13.75 -15.47 -11.65
C GLN A 52 -14.69 -15.49 -10.44
N ASP A 53 -14.18 -15.29 -9.23
CA ASP A 53 -14.94 -15.32 -7.99
C ASP A 53 -16.00 -14.20 -7.92
N ALA A 54 -15.70 -13.05 -8.51
CA ALA A 54 -16.63 -11.93 -8.64
C ALA A 54 -17.60 -12.05 -9.81
N GLY A 55 -17.50 -13.09 -10.64
CA GLY A 55 -18.32 -13.27 -11.84
C GLY A 55 -18.07 -12.22 -12.92
N LEU A 56 -16.88 -11.60 -12.94
CA LEU A 56 -16.52 -10.59 -13.92
C LEU A 56 -15.91 -11.23 -15.17
N PRO A 57 -16.25 -10.75 -16.38
CA PRO A 57 -15.58 -11.20 -17.58
C PRO A 57 -14.10 -10.75 -17.57
N ARG A 58 -13.21 -11.54 -18.17
CA ARG A 58 -11.77 -11.18 -18.28
C ARG A 58 -11.52 -9.83 -18.97
N SER A 59 -12.46 -9.39 -19.80
CA SER A 59 -12.45 -8.09 -20.45
C SER A 59 -12.85 -6.93 -19.55
N ALA A 60 -13.39 -7.20 -18.35
CA ALA A 60 -13.80 -6.14 -17.44
C ALA A 60 -12.59 -5.24 -17.09
N ALA A 61 -12.79 -3.94 -17.29
CA ALA A 61 -11.83 -2.92 -16.93
C ALA A 61 -12.33 -2.22 -15.65
N VAL A 62 -11.64 -2.43 -14.54
CA VAL A 62 -11.99 -1.84 -13.25
C VAL A 62 -10.87 -0.90 -12.78
N PRO A 63 -11.20 0.22 -12.10
CA PRO A 63 -10.20 1.07 -11.48
C PRO A 63 -9.33 0.30 -10.49
N VAL A 64 -8.10 0.78 -10.27
CA VAL A 64 -7.13 0.13 -9.37
C VAL A 64 -6.77 1.07 -8.22
N ALA A 65 -6.81 0.55 -7.01
CA ALA A 65 -6.20 1.16 -5.82
C ALA A 65 -5.00 0.31 -5.38
N VAL A 66 -3.83 0.92 -5.20
CA VAL A 66 -2.60 0.21 -4.86
C VAL A 66 -1.87 0.89 -3.72
N VAL A 67 -1.34 0.08 -2.80
CA VAL A 67 -0.51 0.59 -1.69
C VAL A 67 0.90 0.87 -2.20
N VAL A 68 1.38 2.09 -1.93
CA VAL A 68 2.71 2.56 -2.37
C VAL A 68 3.74 2.62 -1.25
N GLY A 69 3.44 2.10 -0.06
CA GLY A 69 4.33 2.07 1.11
C GLY A 69 3.90 3.02 2.22
N PRO A 70 4.62 3.01 3.35
CA PRO A 70 5.85 2.24 3.61
C PRO A 70 5.61 0.72 3.66
N GLY A 71 6.70 -0.05 3.50
CA GLY A 71 6.67 -1.52 3.58
C GLY A 71 7.74 -2.20 2.72
N SER A 72 7.47 -3.45 2.32
CA SER A 72 8.38 -4.26 1.50
C SER A 72 8.76 -3.56 0.20
N PHE A 73 10.04 -3.25 0.04
CA PHE A 73 10.58 -2.58 -1.14
C PHE A 73 10.25 -3.29 -2.46
N THR A 74 10.41 -4.61 -2.50
CA THR A 74 10.11 -5.42 -3.69
C THR A 74 8.59 -5.53 -3.91
N GLY A 75 7.83 -5.78 -2.84
CA GLY A 75 6.39 -5.93 -2.91
C GLY A 75 5.72 -4.66 -3.47
N VAL A 76 6.00 -3.51 -2.86
CA VAL A 76 5.45 -2.20 -3.30
C VAL A 76 5.75 -1.93 -4.77
N ARG A 77 7.00 -2.15 -5.21
CA ARG A 77 7.38 -1.92 -6.62
C ARG A 77 6.67 -2.86 -7.58
N THR A 78 6.55 -4.13 -7.22
CA THR A 78 5.86 -5.12 -8.04
C THR A 78 4.39 -4.76 -8.23
N ALA A 79 3.68 -4.45 -7.14
CA ALA A 79 2.28 -4.07 -7.20
C ALA A 79 2.07 -2.77 -7.98
N LEU A 80 2.87 -1.74 -7.70
CA LEU A 80 2.76 -0.46 -8.39
C LEU A 80 3.07 -0.58 -9.88
N ALA A 81 4.10 -1.33 -10.27
CA ALA A 81 4.43 -1.56 -11.67
C ALA A 81 3.29 -2.25 -12.42
N TRP A 82 2.70 -3.29 -11.81
CA TRP A 82 1.53 -3.97 -12.37
C TRP A 82 0.33 -3.02 -12.49
N ALA A 83 0.01 -2.29 -11.41
CA ALA A 83 -1.12 -1.35 -11.38
C ALA A 83 -1.00 -0.26 -12.44
N LYS A 84 0.20 0.32 -12.61
CA LYS A 84 0.50 1.32 -13.66
C LYS A 84 0.29 0.74 -15.05
N GLY A 85 0.89 -0.42 -15.34
CA GLY A 85 0.77 -1.09 -16.64
C GLY A 85 -0.69 -1.43 -16.96
N TYR A 86 -1.43 -1.96 -15.99
CA TYR A 86 -2.84 -2.25 -16.14
C TYR A 86 -3.68 -0.99 -16.36
N ALA A 87 -3.50 0.06 -15.55
CA ALA A 87 -4.25 1.31 -15.66
C ALA A 87 -4.04 1.97 -17.02
N LEU A 88 -2.80 2.01 -17.52
CA LEU A 88 -2.49 2.55 -18.85
C LEU A 88 -3.10 1.69 -19.98
N ALA A 89 -2.92 0.37 -19.92
CA ALA A 89 -3.40 -0.54 -20.98
C ALA A 89 -4.94 -0.59 -21.05
N ARG A 90 -5.61 -0.46 -19.92
CA ARG A 90 -7.08 -0.56 -19.81
C ARG A 90 -7.77 0.80 -19.78
N GLN A 91 -7.00 1.89 -19.75
CA GLN A 91 -7.50 3.27 -19.65
C GLN A 91 -8.45 3.45 -18.46
N VAL A 92 -8.06 2.92 -17.29
CA VAL A 92 -8.83 3.00 -16.04
C VAL A 92 -8.12 3.88 -15.02
N PRO A 93 -8.86 4.50 -14.09
CA PRO A 93 -8.28 5.27 -13.00
C PRO A 93 -7.34 4.45 -12.12
N LEU A 94 -6.26 5.09 -11.66
CA LEU A 94 -5.35 4.61 -10.64
C LEU A 94 -5.47 5.48 -9.39
N VAL A 95 -5.49 4.84 -8.21
CA VAL A 95 -5.39 5.51 -6.92
C VAL A 95 -4.23 4.90 -6.14
N THR A 96 -3.30 5.72 -5.69
CA THR A 96 -2.22 5.31 -4.79
C THR A 96 -2.57 5.64 -3.35
N LEU A 97 -2.26 4.73 -2.42
CA LEU A 97 -2.58 4.84 -1.00
C LEU A 97 -1.34 4.58 -0.15
N GLY A 98 -1.15 5.38 0.90
CA GLY A 98 -0.16 5.08 1.93
C GLY A 98 -0.58 3.87 2.78
N THR A 99 0.38 3.03 3.18
CA THR A 99 0.09 1.88 4.05
C THR A 99 -0.51 2.32 5.39
N LEU A 100 0.09 3.34 6.02
CA LEU A 100 -0.38 3.84 7.33
C LEU A 100 -1.75 4.52 7.22
N GLU A 101 -2.00 5.22 6.13
CA GLU A 101 -3.29 5.82 5.83
C GLU A 101 -4.39 4.77 5.66
N ALA A 102 -4.11 3.73 4.86
CA ALA A 102 -5.06 2.64 4.65
C ALA A 102 -5.34 1.85 5.93
N LEU A 103 -4.35 1.69 6.81
CA LEU A 103 -4.51 1.11 8.15
C LEU A 103 -5.37 1.99 9.05
N ALA A 104 -5.19 3.32 9.04
CA ALA A 104 -6.03 4.24 9.79
C ALA A 104 -7.49 4.16 9.33
N PHE A 105 -7.73 4.08 8.02
CA PHE A 105 -9.06 3.86 7.46
C PHE A 105 -9.66 2.51 7.86
N GLN A 106 -8.85 1.45 7.82
CA GLN A 106 -9.27 0.09 8.18
C GLN A 106 -9.72 -0.01 9.65
N ALA A 107 -9.19 0.80 10.54
CA ALA A 107 -9.57 0.80 11.94
C ALA A 107 -11.07 1.09 12.17
N GLY A 108 -11.73 1.74 11.21
CA GLY A 108 -13.18 1.96 11.24
C GLY A 108 -13.67 2.85 12.38
N VAL A 109 -12.78 3.66 12.94
CA VAL A 109 -13.04 4.58 14.06
C VAL A 109 -12.99 6.03 13.60
N SER A 110 -13.68 6.91 14.30
CA SER A 110 -13.57 8.36 14.11
C SER A 110 -12.71 8.99 15.20
N GLY A 111 -12.05 10.10 14.87
CA GLY A 111 -11.20 10.84 15.79
C GLY A 111 -9.72 10.71 15.45
N ARG A 112 -8.85 10.89 16.45
CA ARG A 112 -7.40 10.77 16.27
C ARG A 112 -6.98 9.31 16.27
N VAL A 113 -6.26 8.90 15.23
CA VAL A 113 -5.76 7.53 15.03
C VAL A 113 -4.25 7.58 14.83
N ALA A 114 -3.52 7.02 15.78
CA ALA A 114 -2.08 6.80 15.66
C ALA A 114 -1.83 5.42 15.05
N VAL A 115 -1.07 5.40 13.97
CA VAL A 115 -0.73 4.18 13.23
C VAL A 115 0.77 4.01 13.18
N TRP A 116 1.24 2.78 13.44
CA TRP A 116 2.66 2.48 13.25
C TRP A 116 2.89 1.04 12.84
N GLN A 117 3.97 0.83 12.09
CA GLN A 117 4.43 -0.48 11.64
C GLN A 117 5.92 -0.65 11.91
N ASP A 118 6.37 -1.88 12.08
CA ASP A 118 7.79 -2.22 12.23
C ASP A 118 8.58 -1.80 10.98
N ALA A 119 9.56 -0.91 11.17
CA ALA A 119 10.49 -0.50 10.14
C ALA A 119 11.81 -1.28 10.19
N ARG A 120 11.91 -2.30 11.07
CA ARG A 120 13.11 -3.07 11.41
C ARG A 120 14.15 -2.22 12.17
N ARG A 121 15.13 -2.88 12.79
CA ARG A 121 16.27 -2.24 13.49
C ARG A 121 15.86 -1.33 14.66
N GLY A 122 14.75 -1.63 15.33
CA GLY A 122 14.26 -0.82 16.46
C GLY A 122 13.55 0.47 16.05
N GLU A 123 13.29 0.65 14.76
CA GLU A 123 12.53 1.78 14.23
C GLU A 123 11.11 1.38 13.82
N VAL A 124 10.24 2.38 13.75
CA VAL A 124 8.85 2.26 13.32
C VAL A 124 8.50 3.31 12.27
N PHE A 125 7.67 2.92 11.31
CA PHE A 125 6.97 3.86 10.46
C PHE A 125 5.73 4.34 11.20
N THR A 126 5.54 5.64 11.34
CA THR A 126 4.49 6.24 12.17
C THR A 126 3.73 7.32 11.43
N ALA A 127 2.46 7.48 11.76
CA ALA A 127 1.65 8.62 11.37
C ALA A 127 0.50 8.81 12.37
N ILE A 128 -0.08 10.01 12.40
CA ILE A 128 -1.33 10.27 13.12
C ILE A 128 -2.30 10.91 12.14
N TYR A 129 -3.49 10.36 12.07
CA TYR A 129 -4.56 10.88 11.23
C TYR A 129 -5.74 11.32 12.10
N ARG A 130 -6.45 12.35 11.64
CA ARG A 130 -7.83 12.60 12.03
C ARG A 130 -8.73 11.90 11.03
N VAL A 131 -9.56 11.00 11.51
CA VAL A 131 -10.46 10.18 10.69
C VAL A 131 -11.89 10.64 10.92
N GLU A 132 -12.56 11.06 9.85
CA GLU A 132 -13.97 11.44 9.84
C GLU A 132 -14.66 10.74 8.66
N GLY A 133 -15.20 9.54 8.92
CA GLY A 133 -15.76 8.68 7.88
C GLY A 133 -14.71 8.24 6.86
N SER A 134 -14.77 8.79 5.65
CA SER A 134 -13.79 8.51 4.58
C SER A 134 -12.71 9.58 4.41
N VAL A 135 -12.77 10.64 5.19
CA VAL A 135 -11.77 11.70 5.18
C VAL A 135 -10.69 11.36 6.19
N LEU A 136 -9.44 11.34 5.74
CA LEU A 136 -8.26 11.14 6.55
C LEU A 136 -7.32 12.33 6.37
N GLU A 137 -7.21 13.13 7.40
CA GLU A 137 -6.31 14.29 7.43
C GLU A 137 -5.07 13.93 8.26
N PRO A 138 -3.86 14.07 7.72
CA PRO A 138 -2.65 13.84 8.50
C PRO A 138 -2.49 14.93 9.57
N VAL A 139 -2.54 14.53 10.84
CA VAL A 139 -2.16 15.37 11.99
C VAL A 139 -0.65 15.35 12.14
N GLU A 140 -0.04 14.16 12.02
CA GLU A 140 1.39 13.99 11.87
C GLU A 140 1.66 13.16 10.62
N SER A 141 2.44 13.74 9.70
CA SER A 141 2.78 13.10 8.44
C SER A 141 3.58 11.82 8.65
N PRO A 142 3.46 10.84 7.73
CA PRO A 142 4.23 9.61 7.77
C PRO A 142 5.74 9.87 7.89
N ARG A 143 6.39 9.19 8.85
CA ARG A 143 7.84 9.26 9.07
C ARG A 143 8.39 7.95 9.64
N CYS A 144 9.73 7.80 9.59
CA CYS A 144 10.45 6.73 10.26
C CYS A 144 11.15 7.31 11.50
N GLN A 145 11.03 6.64 12.64
CA GLN A 145 11.65 7.07 13.90
C GLN A 145 11.89 5.87 14.83
N ASP A 146 12.63 6.05 15.92
CA ASP A 146 12.86 4.99 16.89
C ASP A 146 11.59 4.63 17.68
N ALA A 147 11.42 3.34 17.98
CA ALA A 147 10.23 2.84 18.62
C ALA A 147 10.03 3.37 20.06
N PRO A 148 11.07 3.47 20.93
CA PRO A 148 10.91 4.03 22.26
C PRO A 148 10.41 5.48 22.28
N SER A 149 11.00 6.35 21.46
CA SER A 149 10.56 7.75 21.32
C SER A 149 9.13 7.85 20.86
N TRP A 150 8.73 7.00 19.89
CA TRP A 150 7.35 6.94 19.44
C TRP A 150 6.37 6.57 20.57
N LEU A 151 6.68 5.54 21.34
CA LEU A 151 5.81 5.10 22.44
C LEU A 151 5.66 6.17 23.51
N THR A 152 6.76 6.85 23.88
CA THR A 152 6.72 7.99 24.81
C THR A 152 5.85 9.13 24.29
N HIS A 153 5.96 9.42 22.99
CA HIS A 153 5.15 10.45 22.32
C HIS A 153 3.65 10.09 22.35
N LEU A 154 3.30 8.84 22.07
CA LEU A 154 1.91 8.37 22.15
C LEU A 154 1.32 8.55 23.55
N GLU A 155 2.06 8.22 24.61
CA GLU A 155 1.62 8.39 25.99
C GLU A 155 1.36 9.87 26.33
N ALA A 156 2.17 10.78 25.81
CA ALA A 156 1.96 12.22 25.99
C ALA A 156 0.69 12.68 25.29
N LEU A 157 0.47 12.26 24.03
CA LEU A 157 -0.70 12.63 23.24
C LEU A 157 -2.02 12.10 23.83
N GLU A 158 -2.01 10.93 24.46
CA GLU A 158 -3.19 10.36 25.12
C GLU A 158 -3.61 11.11 26.39
N ARG A 159 -2.65 11.73 27.10
CA ARG A 159 -2.97 12.59 28.24
C ARG A 159 -3.68 13.88 27.82
N GLU A 160 -3.48 14.32 26.57
CA GLU A 160 -4.08 15.54 26.05
C GLU A 160 -5.49 15.29 25.52
N ALA A 161 -5.72 14.22 24.76
CA ALA A 161 -7.00 13.92 24.13
C ALA A 161 -7.10 12.44 23.72
N PRO A 162 -8.32 11.90 23.54
CA PRO A 162 -8.53 10.52 23.10
C PRO A 162 -7.76 10.21 21.80
N LEU A 163 -7.11 9.04 21.77
CA LEU A 163 -6.28 8.58 20.67
C LEU A 163 -6.50 7.08 20.47
N HIS A 164 -6.92 6.67 19.27
CA HIS A 164 -6.99 5.26 18.91
C HIS A 164 -5.62 4.79 18.44
N ARG A 165 -5.21 3.59 18.84
CA ARG A 165 -3.93 2.99 18.50
C ARG A 165 -4.11 1.86 17.49
N VAL A 166 -3.36 1.91 16.39
CA VAL A 166 -3.24 0.85 15.38
C VAL A 166 -1.78 0.44 15.32
N GLY A 167 -1.43 -0.62 16.04
CA GLY A 167 -0.05 -1.05 16.26
C GLY A 167 0.51 -1.96 15.16
N PRO A 168 1.75 -2.46 15.35
CA PRO A 168 2.48 -3.21 14.33
C PRO A 168 1.88 -4.58 14.02
N ASP A 169 1.05 -5.12 14.91
CA ASP A 169 0.35 -6.39 14.68
C ASP A 169 -0.89 -6.25 13.78
N SER A 170 -1.29 -5.00 13.50
CA SER A 170 -2.41 -4.72 12.62
C SER A 170 -2.00 -4.97 11.18
N ARG A 171 -2.75 -5.85 10.50
CA ARG A 171 -2.50 -6.23 9.11
C ARG A 171 -3.47 -5.50 8.19
N LEU A 172 -2.92 -4.87 7.16
CA LEU A 172 -3.74 -4.22 6.16
C LEU A 172 -4.36 -5.26 5.22
N GLN A 173 -5.68 -5.13 5.03
CA GLN A 173 -6.46 -5.95 4.11
C GLN A 173 -6.73 -5.17 2.81
N ALA A 174 -6.66 -5.85 1.67
CA ALA A 174 -6.90 -5.21 0.38
C ALA A 174 -8.36 -4.77 0.15
N ASP A 175 -9.30 -5.29 0.92
CA ASP A 175 -10.69 -4.81 0.92
C ASP A 175 -10.78 -3.36 1.38
N SER A 176 -10.03 -2.99 2.43
CA SER A 176 -9.91 -1.60 2.89
C SER A 176 -9.23 -0.71 1.86
N VAL A 177 -8.20 -1.23 1.16
CA VAL A 177 -7.54 -0.54 0.05
C VAL A 177 -8.52 -0.28 -1.10
N ALA A 178 -9.30 -1.30 -1.52
CA ALA A 178 -10.29 -1.17 -2.57
C ALA A 178 -11.40 -0.18 -2.20
N ARG A 179 -11.92 -0.25 -0.96
CA ARG A 179 -12.97 0.63 -0.46
C ARG A 179 -12.51 2.09 -0.35
N LEU A 180 -11.32 2.33 0.21
CA LEU A 180 -10.75 3.68 0.27
C LEU A 180 -10.48 4.23 -1.13
N GLY A 181 -9.98 3.39 -2.05
CA GLY A 181 -9.83 3.74 -3.46
C GLY A 181 -11.15 4.12 -4.12
N ALA A 182 -12.23 3.36 -3.87
CA ALA A 182 -13.56 3.68 -4.38
C ALA A 182 -14.10 5.02 -3.83
N LEU A 183 -13.82 5.33 -2.56
CA LEU A 183 -14.20 6.60 -1.92
C LEU A 183 -13.43 7.78 -2.54
N ARG A 184 -12.13 7.63 -2.77
CA ARG A 184 -11.31 8.65 -3.44
C ARG A 184 -11.77 8.92 -4.86
N LEU A 185 -12.04 7.88 -5.63
CA LEU A 185 -12.57 8.03 -6.98
C LEU A 185 -13.94 8.72 -7.00
N ALA A 186 -14.80 8.42 -6.03
CA ALA A 186 -16.08 9.11 -5.89
C ALA A 186 -15.92 10.61 -5.56
N ALA A 187 -14.82 10.98 -4.91
CA ALA A 187 -14.44 12.37 -4.64
C ALA A 187 -13.65 13.02 -5.82
N GLY A 188 -13.50 12.32 -6.96
CA GLY A 188 -12.76 12.81 -8.12
C GLY A 188 -11.23 12.74 -7.97
N LEU A 189 -10.72 12.01 -6.96
CA LEU A 189 -9.30 11.88 -6.69
C LEU A 189 -8.74 10.64 -7.40
N GLN A 190 -7.78 10.87 -8.28
CA GLN A 190 -7.03 9.82 -9.00
C GLN A 190 -5.61 10.30 -9.24
N ASP A 191 -4.69 9.35 -9.42
CA ASP A 191 -3.29 9.61 -9.70
C ASP A 191 -2.97 9.37 -11.18
N ASP A 192 -1.98 10.10 -11.68
CA ASP A 192 -1.43 9.83 -13.01
C ASP A 192 -0.56 8.55 -12.96
N PRO A 193 -0.89 7.49 -13.72
CA PRO A 193 -0.11 6.26 -13.72
C PRO A 193 1.34 6.47 -14.15
N VAL A 194 1.66 7.49 -14.95
CA VAL A 194 3.03 7.73 -15.42
C VAL A 194 3.90 8.26 -14.28
N SER A 195 3.38 9.20 -13.51
CA SER A 195 4.11 9.89 -12.42
C SER A 195 4.06 9.17 -11.08
N ALA A 196 3.11 8.25 -10.84
CA ALA A 196 2.98 7.51 -9.59
C ALA A 196 4.30 6.85 -9.16
N ARG A 197 4.69 7.02 -7.87
CA ARG A 197 5.96 6.54 -7.30
C ARG A 197 5.74 5.84 -5.96
N PRO A 198 6.63 4.91 -5.57
CA PRO A 198 6.64 4.39 -4.22
C PRO A 198 6.93 5.50 -3.19
N SER A 199 6.32 5.39 -2.02
CA SER A 199 6.60 6.27 -0.87
C SER A 199 7.68 5.64 0.00
N TYR A 200 8.87 6.24 0.02
CA TYR A 200 9.98 5.81 0.84
C TYR A 200 10.17 6.77 2.01
N LEU A 201 9.86 6.30 3.22
CA LEU A 201 10.05 7.07 4.47
C LEU A 201 11.45 6.92 5.06
N ARG A 202 12.24 6.00 4.52
CA ARG A 202 13.66 5.82 4.84
C ARG A 202 14.46 5.93 3.56
N GLU A 203 15.58 6.66 3.62
CA GLU A 203 16.56 6.66 2.54
C GLU A 203 17.10 5.25 2.32
N ALA A 204 17.35 4.90 1.07
CA ALA A 204 17.93 3.60 0.73
C ALA A 204 19.31 3.47 1.36
N SER A 205 19.45 2.64 2.39
CA SER A 205 20.73 2.35 3.05
C SER A 205 21.63 1.41 2.24
N ALA A 206 21.36 1.21 0.96
CA ALA A 206 22.18 0.42 0.06
C ALA A 206 23.40 1.26 -0.36
N THR A 207 24.56 0.92 0.17
CA THR A 207 25.82 1.30 -0.45
C THR A 207 25.80 0.76 -1.87
N PRO A 208 25.97 1.58 -2.92
CA PRO A 208 25.97 1.08 -4.28
C PRO A 208 27.14 0.09 -4.44
N ASN A 209 26.86 -1.19 -4.52
CA ASN A 209 27.83 -2.22 -4.92
C ASN A 209 28.07 -2.18 -6.44
N TRP A 210 27.79 -1.03 -7.04
CA TRP A 210 28.12 -0.84 -8.43
C TRP A 210 29.63 -0.68 -8.56
N ARG A 211 30.30 -1.70 -9.08
CA ARG A 211 31.65 -1.57 -9.64
C ARG A 211 31.48 -1.17 -11.11
N PRO A 212 32.10 -0.09 -11.60
CA PRO A 212 32.15 0.14 -13.03
C PRO A 212 32.69 -1.13 -13.68
N LEU A 213 32.06 -1.60 -14.74
CA LEU A 213 32.65 -2.60 -15.61
C LEU A 213 34.01 -2.04 -16.01
N ALA A 214 35.06 -2.66 -15.51
CA ALA A 214 36.43 -2.23 -15.81
C ALA A 214 36.61 -2.29 -17.32
N THR A 215 37.04 -1.17 -17.86
CA THR A 215 37.76 -0.97 -19.13
C THR A 215 37.01 -1.37 -20.42
N PRO A 216 36.95 -0.45 -21.42
CA PRO A 216 36.63 -0.81 -22.77
C PRO A 216 37.65 -1.85 -23.26
N LEU A 217 37.18 -2.88 -23.94
CA LEU A 217 38.05 -3.78 -24.71
C LEU A 217 38.85 -2.90 -25.68
N GLU A 218 40.13 -2.67 -25.38
CA GLU A 218 41.02 -2.06 -26.35
C GLU A 218 40.99 -2.97 -27.58
N GLY A 219 40.64 -2.33 -28.71
CA GLY A 219 40.57 -3.00 -30.00
C GLY A 219 41.99 -3.51 -30.36
N HIS A 220 42.07 -4.79 -30.69
CA HIS A 220 43.17 -5.32 -31.44
C HIS A 220 43.14 -4.72 -32.87
N ALA A 221 44.14 -3.89 -33.16
CA ALA A 221 44.49 -3.51 -34.51
C ALA A 221 45.13 -4.69 -35.25
#